data_95d5ad7880b90a2bfaf9936121303b9f
#
_entry.id   95d5ad7880b90a2bfaf9936121303b9f
#
_cell.length_a   1.000
_cell.length_b   1.000
_cell.length_c   1.000
_cell.angle_alpha   90.00
_cell.angle_beta   90.00
_cell.angle_gamma   90.00
#
_symmetry.space_group_name_H-M   'P 1'
#
loop_
_entity.id
_entity.type
_entity.pdbx_description
1 polymer ?
#
loop_
_entity_poly.entity_id
_entity_poly.type
_entity_poly.pdbx_seq_one_letter_code
_entity_poly.pdbx_strand_id
1 'polypeptide(L)' 'MLSKSKKFDCLERLADGEPYFVLRAQDRLAPELIEAWAVEAELNDCPAAKVADARAIAAAMRHWRKRKMPD' A
#
# COMPACT_ATOMS: atom_id res chain seq x y z
N MET A 1 -10.01 -8.15 7.89
CA MET A 1 -9.34 -6.87 8.10
C MET A 1 -7.85 -7.05 8.20
N LEU A 2 -7.09 -6.20 7.55
CA LEU A 2 -5.64 -6.30 7.60
C LEU A 2 -5.13 -5.99 8.99
N SER A 3 -4.18 -6.78 9.45
CA SER A 3 -3.60 -6.61 10.77
C SER A 3 -2.77 -5.32 10.84
N LYS A 4 -3.02 -4.50 11.85
CA LYS A 4 -2.24 -3.30 12.07
C LYS A 4 -0.77 -3.62 12.34
N SER A 5 -0.51 -4.75 13.00
CA SER A 5 0.86 -5.13 13.33
C SER A 5 1.73 -5.36 12.10
N LYS A 6 1.19 -5.93 11.02
CA LYS A 6 1.93 -6.14 9.79
C LYS A 6 2.36 -4.83 9.14
N LYS A 7 1.52 -3.80 9.21
CA LYS A 7 1.83 -2.50 8.64
C LYS A 7 2.90 -1.78 9.44
N PHE A 8 2.85 -1.90 10.74
CA PHE A 8 3.82 -1.26 11.61
C PHE A 8 5.20 -1.89 11.51
N ASP A 9 5.29 -3.17 11.15
CA ASP A 9 6.58 -3.81 10.93
C ASP A 9 7.43 -3.08 9.89
N CYS A 10 6.81 -2.63 8.81
CA CYS A 10 7.52 -1.87 7.78
C CYS A 10 8.08 -0.55 8.33
N LEU A 11 7.28 0.16 9.14
CA LEU A 11 7.70 1.42 9.73
C LEU A 11 8.82 1.22 10.74
N GLU A 12 8.78 0.13 11.48
CA GLU A 12 9.82 -0.20 12.46
C GLU A 12 11.15 -0.55 11.80
N ARG A 13 11.12 -1.04 10.56
CA ARG A 13 12.32 -1.42 9.83
C ARG A 13 12.98 -0.28 9.08
N LEU A 14 12.38 0.90 9.10
CA LEU A 14 12.97 2.05 8.44
C LEU A 14 14.28 2.43 9.09
N ALA A 15 15.27 2.74 8.25
CA ALA A 15 16.52 3.28 8.74
C ALA A 15 16.33 4.74 9.14
N ASP A 16 17.16 5.21 10.05
CA ASP A 16 17.12 6.62 10.46
C ASP A 16 17.32 7.52 9.24
N GLY A 17 16.39 8.45 9.05
CA GLY A 17 16.45 9.38 7.94
C GLY A 17 16.03 8.82 6.59
N GLU A 18 15.61 7.57 6.53
CA GLU A 18 15.14 6.97 5.28
C GLU A 18 13.82 7.63 4.85
N PRO A 19 13.74 8.19 3.63
CA PRO A 19 12.48 8.79 3.17
C PRO A 19 11.40 7.73 2.98
N TYR A 20 10.18 8.06 3.35
CA TYR A 20 9.05 7.17 3.11
C TYR A 20 7.78 7.97 2.88
N PHE A 21 6.77 7.33 2.33
CA PHE A 21 5.49 7.96 2.02
C PHE A 21 4.35 7.05 2.42
N VAL A 22 3.33 7.60 3.06
CA VAL A 22 2.17 6.84 3.52
C VAL A 22 0.97 7.13 2.62
N LEU A 23 0.35 6.09 2.11
CA LEU A 23 -0.87 6.18 1.31
C LEU A 23 -2.05 5.66 2.12
N ARG A 24 -3.13 6.43 2.17
CA ARG A 24 -4.32 6.10 2.94
C ARG A 24 -5.51 5.89 2.02
N ALA A 25 -6.47 5.08 2.49
CA ALA A 25 -7.68 4.79 1.73
C ALA A 25 -8.49 6.04 1.37
N GLN A 26 -8.43 7.08 2.19
CA GLN A 26 -9.15 8.32 1.89
C GLN A 26 -8.57 9.05 0.68
N ASP A 27 -7.33 8.77 0.32
CA ASP A 27 -6.70 9.36 -0.86
C ASP A 27 -7.18 8.62 -2.12
N ARG A 28 -7.88 9.32 -2.98
CA ARG A 28 -8.44 8.71 -4.20
C ARG A 28 -7.38 8.19 -5.14
N LEU A 29 -6.17 8.68 -5.06
CA LEU A 29 -5.07 8.26 -5.91
C LEU A 29 -4.37 7.00 -5.39
N ALA A 30 -4.55 6.66 -4.12
CA ALA A 30 -3.79 5.61 -3.47
C ALA A 30 -3.94 4.22 -4.11
N PRO A 31 -5.16 3.72 -4.38
CA PRO A 31 -5.28 2.35 -4.89
C PRO A 31 -4.62 2.17 -6.26
N GLU A 32 -4.69 3.16 -7.13
CA GLU A 32 -4.06 3.06 -8.45
C GLU A 32 -2.54 3.03 -8.34
N LEU A 33 -1.98 3.82 -7.44
CA LEU A 33 -0.53 3.82 -7.20
C LEU A 33 -0.06 2.49 -6.64
N ILE A 34 -0.83 1.92 -5.72
CA ILE A 34 -0.49 0.63 -5.13
C ILE A 34 -0.56 -0.48 -6.17
N GLU A 35 -1.57 -0.43 -7.05
CA GLU A 35 -1.68 -1.41 -8.13
C GLU A 35 -0.53 -1.30 -9.12
N ALA A 36 -0.10 -0.09 -9.45
CA ALA A 36 1.05 0.11 -10.32
C ALA A 36 2.31 -0.46 -9.69
N TRP A 37 2.48 -0.24 -8.38
CA TRP A 37 3.59 -0.85 -7.65
C TRP A 37 3.54 -2.37 -7.70
N ALA A 38 2.33 -2.95 -7.54
CA ALA A 38 2.14 -4.40 -7.55
C ALA A 38 2.53 -5.00 -8.92
N VAL A 39 2.17 -4.33 -10.01
CA VAL A 39 2.55 -4.78 -11.35
C VAL A 39 4.07 -4.78 -11.51
N GLU A 40 4.72 -3.70 -11.12
CA GLU A 40 6.17 -3.60 -11.19
C GLU A 40 6.86 -4.64 -10.30
N ALA A 41 6.33 -4.84 -9.10
CA ALA A 41 6.87 -5.83 -8.18
C ALA A 41 6.78 -7.24 -8.77
N GLU A 42 5.65 -7.56 -9.40
CA GLU A 42 5.47 -8.86 -10.04
C GLU A 42 6.45 -9.06 -11.19
N LEU A 43 6.64 -8.01 -12.00
CA LEU A 43 7.58 -8.07 -13.12
C LEU A 43 9.04 -8.25 -12.65
N ASN A 44 9.34 -7.84 -11.45
CA ASN A 44 10.67 -7.97 -10.86
C ASN A 44 10.80 -9.15 -9.90
N ASP A 45 9.89 -10.12 -10.01
CA ASP A 45 9.93 -11.37 -9.24
C ASP A 45 9.91 -11.18 -7.72
N CYS A 46 9.23 -10.14 -7.25
CA CYS A 46 9.01 -9.95 -5.82
C CYS A 46 8.10 -11.05 -5.27
N PRO A 47 8.17 -11.34 -3.97
CA PRO A 47 7.36 -12.42 -3.39
C PRO A 47 5.88 -12.27 -3.72
N ALA A 48 5.28 -13.35 -4.25
CA ALA A 48 3.89 -13.35 -4.68
C ALA A 48 2.92 -12.99 -3.57
N ALA A 49 3.22 -13.40 -2.34
CA ALA A 49 2.38 -13.08 -1.19
C ALA A 49 2.33 -11.58 -0.95
N LYS A 50 3.45 -10.88 -1.13
CA LYS A 50 3.52 -9.44 -0.94
C LYS A 50 2.75 -8.70 -2.03
N VAL A 51 2.85 -9.16 -3.27
CA VAL A 51 2.11 -8.60 -4.39
C VAL A 51 0.61 -8.78 -4.19
N ALA A 52 0.19 -9.99 -3.79
CA ALA A 52 -1.22 -10.28 -3.52
C ALA A 52 -1.76 -9.41 -2.38
N ASP A 53 -0.98 -9.21 -1.34
CA ASP A 53 -1.36 -8.37 -0.21
C ASP A 53 -1.57 -6.91 -0.64
N ALA A 54 -0.67 -6.40 -1.46
CA ALA A 54 -0.80 -5.03 -1.99
C ALA A 54 -2.07 -4.88 -2.83
N ARG A 55 -2.37 -5.86 -3.69
CA ARG A 55 -3.59 -5.85 -4.51
C ARG A 55 -4.85 -5.90 -3.65
N ALA A 56 -4.83 -6.70 -2.59
CA ALA A 56 -5.95 -6.79 -1.66
C ALA A 56 -6.19 -5.46 -0.94
N ILE A 57 -5.10 -4.79 -0.54
CA ILE A 57 -5.19 -3.47 0.09
C ILE A 57 -5.77 -2.45 -0.87
N ALA A 58 -5.31 -2.44 -2.13
CA ALA A 58 -5.83 -1.52 -3.14
C ALA A 58 -7.33 -1.72 -3.35
N ALA A 59 -7.78 -2.98 -3.41
CA ALA A 59 -9.20 -3.29 -3.54
C ALA A 59 -10.00 -2.80 -2.34
N ALA A 60 -9.49 -3.03 -1.13
CA ALA A 60 -10.14 -2.56 0.08
C ALA A 60 -10.23 -1.03 0.12
N MET A 61 -9.19 -0.35 -0.36
CA MET A 61 -9.19 1.11 -0.44
C MET A 61 -10.27 1.64 -1.37
N ARG A 62 -10.53 0.94 -2.49
CA ARG A 62 -11.59 1.35 -3.42
C ARG A 62 -12.99 1.29 -2.81
N HIS A 63 -13.18 0.45 -1.81
CA HIS A 63 -14.46 0.34 -1.11
C HIS A 63 -14.57 1.28 0.09
N TRP A 64 -13.53 2.04 0.37
CA TRP A 64 -13.58 3.00 1.47
C TRP A 64 -14.51 4.16 1.10
N ARG A 65 -15.42 4.51 2.01
CA ARG A 65 -16.48 5.48 1.70
C ARG A 65 -16.01 6.92 1.66
N LYS A 66 -15.11 7.29 2.54
CA LYS A 66 -14.67 8.69 2.70
C LYS A 66 -13.40 8.93 1.90
N ARG A 67 -13.55 9.03 0.60
CA ARG A 67 -12.42 9.24 -0.30
C ARG A 67 -12.43 10.66 -0.86
N LYS A 68 -11.27 11.24 -1.01
CA LYS A 68 -11.11 12.59 -1.55
C LYS A 68 -9.79 12.69 -2.30
N MET A 69 -9.65 13.73 -3.11
CA MET A 69 -8.37 14.03 -3.72
C MET A 69 -7.40 14.53 -2.63
N PRO A 70 -6.09 14.32 -2.82
CA PRO A 70 -5.10 14.78 -1.85
C PRO A 70 -5.19 16.30 -1.65
N ASP A 71 -4.98 16.71 -0.42
CA ASP A 71 -4.93 18.13 -0.08
C ASP A 71 -3.68 18.79 -0.63
#